data_5ff3ed5ea980d7fb4b4127e8c106c24f
#
_entry.id   5ff3ed5ea980d7fb4b4127e8c106c24f
#
_cell.length_a   1.000
_cell.length_b   1.000
_cell.length_c   1.000
_cell.angle_alpha   90.00
_cell.angle_beta   90.00
_cell.angle_gamma   90.00
#
_symmetry.space_group_name_H-M   'P 1'
#
loop_
_entity.id
_entity.type
_entity.pdbx_description
1 polymer ?
#
loop_
_entity_poly.entity_id
_entity_poly.type
_entity_poly.pdbx_seq_one_letter_code
_entity_poly.pdbx_strand_id
1 'polypeptide(L)'
;MHKILFGTMFSLLLLSTSCDLDKFPDDSITTETAWQSISDAEKFRNGMYGTFMAVNGGIYTYIPDYQTDVFNATISFSNRGGDIYRWDFTSSQYDIEDTYEYNYECINNCNNILQNIDKITIEDADEQARADMIKGEAYLVRALWLYVLQKITNLLLLHLI
;
A
#
# COMPACT_ATOMS: atom_id res chain seq x y z
N MET A 1 17.14 -62.22 10.58
CA MET A 1 17.09 -60.87 11.14
C MET A 1 17.38 -59.77 10.12
N HIS A 2 18.38 -59.91 9.21
CA HIS A 2 18.68 -58.87 8.19
C HIS A 2 17.54 -58.59 7.20
N LYS A 3 16.73 -59.57 6.81
CA LYS A 3 15.62 -59.36 5.83
C LYS A 3 14.47 -58.53 6.42
N ILE A 4 14.24 -58.61 7.75
CA ILE A 4 13.21 -57.80 8.43
C ILE A 4 13.71 -56.35 8.59
N LEU A 5 15.01 -56.15 8.91
CA LEU A 5 15.61 -54.83 9.02
C LEU A 5 15.62 -54.07 7.69
N PHE A 6 15.82 -54.77 6.55
CA PHE A 6 15.80 -54.17 5.25
C PHE A 6 14.38 -53.75 4.83
N GLY A 7 13.37 -54.55 5.19
CA GLY A 7 11.95 -54.25 4.92
C GLY A 7 11.46 -53.02 5.69
N THR A 8 11.86 -52.88 6.95
CA THR A 8 11.48 -51.76 7.81
C THR A 8 12.20 -50.45 7.37
N MET A 9 13.46 -50.54 6.93
CA MET A 9 14.21 -49.39 6.41
C MET A 9 13.66 -48.92 5.06
N PHE A 10 13.20 -49.82 4.18
CA PHE A 10 12.57 -49.47 2.91
C PHE A 10 11.16 -48.88 3.11
N SER A 11 10.40 -49.33 4.10
CA SER A 11 9.08 -48.78 4.44
C SER A 11 9.16 -47.38 5.02
N LEU A 12 10.25 -47.04 5.74
CA LEU A 12 10.46 -45.71 6.32
C LEU A 12 10.84 -44.65 5.23
N LEU A 13 11.46 -45.09 4.14
CA LEU A 13 11.81 -44.21 3.00
C LEU A 13 10.61 -43.78 2.15
N LEU A 14 9.51 -44.56 2.19
CA LEU A 14 8.28 -44.24 1.44
C LEU A 14 7.37 -43.22 2.14
N LEU A 15 7.66 -42.86 3.39
CA LEU A 15 6.88 -41.88 4.17
C LEU A 15 7.40 -40.45 4.02
N SER A 16 8.48 -40.26 3.29
CA SER A 16 9.08 -38.92 3.05
C SER A 16 8.59 -38.24 1.77
N THR A 17 7.47 -38.64 1.19
CA THR A 17 6.79 -37.82 0.18
C THR A 17 6.15 -36.66 0.94
N SER A 18 6.94 -35.64 1.19
CA SER A 18 6.48 -34.35 1.68
C SER A 18 5.44 -33.81 0.70
N CYS A 19 4.24 -33.59 1.20
CA CYS A 19 3.28 -32.75 0.48
C CYS A 19 3.94 -31.40 0.21
N ASP A 20 3.82 -30.89 -0.98
CA ASP A 20 4.16 -29.52 -1.32
C ASP A 20 3.29 -28.61 -0.44
N LEU A 21 3.92 -28.03 0.59
CA LEU A 21 3.27 -27.14 1.56
C LEU A 21 3.14 -25.72 1.04
N ASP A 22 3.78 -25.42 -0.12
CA ASP A 22 3.72 -24.11 -0.77
C ASP A 22 2.49 -23.97 -1.70
N LYS A 23 1.38 -24.59 -1.33
CA LYS A 23 0.13 -24.42 -2.06
C LYS A 23 -0.51 -23.09 -1.66
N PHE A 24 -0.31 -22.08 -2.50
CA PHE A 24 -1.03 -20.81 -2.36
C PHE A 24 -2.55 -21.06 -2.53
N PRO A 25 -3.41 -20.36 -1.77
CA PRO A 25 -4.85 -20.41 -1.99
C PRO A 25 -5.17 -20.03 -3.43
N ASP A 26 -6.03 -20.78 -4.10
CA ASP A 26 -6.40 -20.57 -5.52
C ASP A 26 -7.11 -19.21 -5.74
N ASP A 27 -7.58 -18.57 -4.67
CA ASP A 27 -8.29 -17.29 -4.65
C ASP A 27 -7.42 -16.11 -4.17
N SER A 28 -6.14 -16.34 -3.85
CA SER A 28 -5.22 -15.28 -3.44
C SER A 28 -4.28 -14.87 -4.57
N ILE A 29 -4.19 -13.55 -4.81
CA ILE A 29 -3.21 -12.96 -5.71
C ILE A 29 -1.85 -13.03 -5.00
N THR A 30 -0.94 -13.87 -5.49
CA THR A 30 0.45 -13.91 -5.01
C THR A 30 1.31 -12.92 -5.79
N THR A 31 2.45 -12.53 -5.25
CA THR A 31 3.40 -11.65 -5.95
C THR A 31 3.83 -12.22 -7.31
N GLU A 32 3.86 -13.55 -7.43
CA GLU A 32 4.26 -14.26 -8.65
C GLU A 32 3.16 -14.26 -9.72
N THR A 33 1.90 -14.25 -9.32
CA THR A 33 0.74 -14.27 -10.23
C THR A 33 0.14 -12.89 -10.49
N ALA A 34 0.55 -11.88 -9.72
CA ALA A 34 -0.04 -10.55 -9.73
C ALA A 34 0.35 -9.68 -10.93
N TRP A 35 1.47 -10.01 -11.64
CA TRP A 35 2.08 -9.14 -12.65
C TRP A 35 2.35 -9.91 -13.94
N GLN A 36 1.32 -10.51 -14.52
CA GLN A 36 1.46 -11.34 -15.72
C GLN A 36 1.09 -10.63 -17.01
N SER A 37 0.25 -9.61 -16.93
CA SER A 37 -0.26 -8.88 -18.09
C SER A 37 -0.37 -7.39 -17.83
N ILE A 38 -0.46 -6.60 -18.91
CA ILE A 38 -0.69 -5.16 -18.79
C ILE A 38 -2.05 -4.86 -18.12
N SER A 39 -3.03 -5.74 -18.27
CA SER A 39 -4.32 -5.64 -17.58
C SER A 39 -4.15 -5.74 -16.05
N ASP A 40 -3.18 -6.49 -15.56
CA ASP A 40 -2.90 -6.56 -14.13
C ASP A 40 -2.26 -5.24 -13.65
N ALA A 41 -1.31 -4.70 -14.41
CA ALA A 41 -0.74 -3.37 -14.12
C ALA A 41 -1.83 -2.28 -14.04
N GLU A 42 -2.85 -2.33 -14.90
CA GLU A 42 -4.00 -1.40 -14.85
C GLU A 42 -4.83 -1.56 -13.58
N LYS A 43 -5.00 -2.77 -13.06
CA LYS A 43 -5.68 -3.00 -11.79
C LYS A 43 -4.91 -2.37 -10.63
N PHE A 44 -3.57 -2.53 -10.60
CA PHE A 44 -2.72 -1.89 -9.60
C PHE A 44 -2.74 -0.37 -9.72
N ARG A 45 -2.72 0.18 -10.94
CA ARG A 45 -2.91 1.61 -11.20
C ARG A 45 -4.24 2.10 -10.62
N ASN A 46 -5.33 1.39 -10.87
CA ASN A 46 -6.64 1.75 -10.35
C ASN A 46 -6.67 1.69 -8.82
N GLY A 47 -6.01 0.71 -8.20
CA GLY A 47 -5.82 0.64 -6.75
C GLY A 47 -5.03 1.84 -6.21
N MET A 48 -3.94 2.22 -6.86
CA MET A 48 -3.16 3.42 -6.53
C MET A 48 -4.03 4.69 -6.53
N TYR A 49 -4.86 4.88 -7.55
CA TYR A 49 -5.79 6.01 -7.61
C TYR A 49 -6.92 5.89 -6.57
N GLY A 50 -7.36 4.68 -6.24
CA GLY A 50 -8.33 4.45 -5.17
C GLY A 50 -7.82 4.95 -3.82
N THR A 51 -6.59 4.60 -3.45
CA THR A 51 -5.93 5.11 -2.23
C THR A 51 -5.73 6.63 -2.32
N PHE A 52 -5.28 7.14 -3.47
CA PHE A 52 -5.13 8.57 -3.71
C PHE A 52 -6.44 9.34 -3.45
N MET A 53 -7.56 8.86 -3.97
CA MET A 53 -8.88 9.50 -3.78
C MET A 53 -9.37 9.42 -2.33
N ALA A 54 -9.15 8.30 -1.65
CA ALA A 54 -9.55 8.11 -0.26
C ALA A 54 -8.83 9.11 0.66
N VAL A 55 -7.53 9.29 0.45
CA VAL A 55 -6.71 10.20 1.27
C VAL A 55 -7.03 11.67 0.96
N ASN A 56 -7.13 12.05 -0.31
CA ASN A 56 -7.45 13.44 -0.68
C ASN A 56 -8.88 13.85 -0.33
N GLY A 57 -9.85 12.94 -0.47
CA GLY A 57 -11.24 13.20 -0.09
C GLY A 57 -11.50 13.14 1.42
N GLY A 58 -10.52 12.64 2.19
CA GLY A 58 -10.57 12.49 3.64
C GLY A 58 -9.73 13.53 4.38
N ILE A 59 -8.68 13.04 5.00
CA ILE A 59 -7.87 13.77 5.99
C ILE A 59 -7.26 15.06 5.45
N TYR A 60 -6.79 15.08 4.20
CA TYR A 60 -6.20 16.27 3.57
C TYR A 60 -7.20 17.37 3.23
N THR A 61 -8.49 17.04 3.15
CA THR A 61 -9.54 18.01 2.93
C THR A 61 -9.97 18.69 4.23
N TYR A 62 -10.20 17.92 5.29
CA TYR A 62 -10.78 18.50 6.50
C TYR A 62 -9.77 19.04 7.53
N ILE A 63 -8.52 18.52 7.58
CA ILE A 63 -7.51 19.02 8.54
C ILE A 63 -7.24 20.50 8.34
N PRO A 64 -6.90 21.01 7.14
CA PRO A 64 -6.68 22.43 6.94
C PRO A 64 -7.90 23.29 7.29
N ASP A 65 -9.11 22.79 7.01
CA ASP A 65 -10.34 23.52 7.26
C ASP A 65 -10.64 23.63 8.76
N TYR A 66 -10.29 22.62 9.57
CA TYR A 66 -10.33 22.73 11.02
C TYR A 66 -9.29 23.72 11.57
N GLN A 67 -8.11 23.78 10.96
CA GLN A 67 -7.04 24.67 11.41
C GLN A 67 -7.25 26.14 11.03
N THR A 68 -8.11 26.40 10.04
CA THR A 68 -8.38 27.75 9.51
C THR A 68 -9.73 28.34 9.94
N ASP A 69 -10.39 27.76 10.95
CA ASP A 69 -11.71 28.16 11.45
C ASP A 69 -12.86 28.06 10.41
N VAL A 70 -12.62 27.38 9.28
CA VAL A 70 -13.67 27.13 8.29
C VAL A 70 -14.68 26.14 8.82
N PHE A 71 -14.19 25.10 9.52
CA PHE A 71 -15.02 24.14 10.24
C PHE A 71 -14.83 24.24 11.74
N ASN A 72 -15.90 23.93 12.48
CA ASN A 72 -15.86 23.82 13.93
C ASN A 72 -16.10 22.38 14.37
N ALA A 73 -15.24 21.88 15.26
CA ALA A 73 -15.45 20.58 15.88
C ALA A 73 -16.48 20.72 17.01
N THR A 74 -17.61 20.01 16.86
CA THR A 74 -18.68 20.04 17.85
C THR A 74 -18.62 18.84 18.81
N ILE A 75 -18.86 19.08 20.09
CA ILE A 75 -18.90 18.05 21.14
C ILE A 75 -19.99 16.98 20.83
N SER A 76 -21.09 17.39 20.19
CA SER A 76 -22.21 16.53 19.84
C SER A 76 -21.85 15.38 18.86
N PHE A 77 -20.78 15.52 18.10
CA PHE A 77 -20.24 14.52 17.18
C PHE A 77 -18.99 13.82 17.74
N SER A 78 -18.99 13.47 19.00
CA SER A 78 -17.86 12.81 19.68
C SER A 78 -16.56 13.62 19.63
N ASN A 79 -16.65 14.95 19.48
CA ASN A 79 -15.49 15.87 19.37
C ASN A 79 -14.50 15.47 18.24
N ARG A 80 -14.96 14.85 17.17
CA ARG A 80 -14.12 14.42 16.05
C ARG A 80 -13.40 15.62 15.44
N GLY A 81 -12.08 15.54 15.31
CA GLY A 81 -11.25 16.64 14.85
C GLY A 81 -11.07 17.76 15.88
N GLY A 82 -11.57 17.60 17.11
CA GLY A 82 -11.54 18.66 18.14
C GLY A 82 -10.14 19.05 18.57
N ASP A 83 -9.22 18.12 18.62
CA ASP A 83 -7.83 18.40 18.99
C ASP A 83 -7.12 19.17 17.88
N ILE A 84 -7.38 18.82 16.61
CA ILE A 84 -6.90 19.57 15.43
C ILE A 84 -7.44 21.00 15.44
N TYR A 85 -8.73 21.15 15.67
CA TYR A 85 -9.39 22.46 15.74
C TYR A 85 -8.82 23.36 16.85
N ARG A 86 -8.48 22.78 18.00
CA ARG A 86 -7.88 23.49 19.13
C ARG A 86 -6.37 23.65 19.05
N TRP A 87 -5.73 23.12 18.01
CA TRP A 87 -4.27 23.06 17.85
C TRP A 87 -3.57 22.30 18.99
N ASP A 88 -4.24 21.34 19.59
CA ASP A 88 -3.73 20.48 20.65
C ASP A 88 -3.18 19.18 20.07
N PHE A 89 -1.97 19.27 19.47
CA PHE A 89 -1.34 18.16 18.78
C PHE A 89 -0.50 17.31 19.72
N THR A 90 -0.72 16.00 19.68
CA THR A 90 0.14 15.01 20.33
C THR A 90 0.64 14.00 19.32
N SER A 91 1.83 13.44 19.54
CA SER A 91 2.42 12.43 18.64
C SER A 91 1.63 11.11 18.58
N SER A 92 0.72 10.87 19.51
CA SER A 92 -0.14 9.69 19.59
C SER A 92 -1.57 9.97 19.09
N GLN A 93 -1.79 11.09 18.42
CA GLN A 93 -3.10 11.44 17.91
C GLN A 93 -3.40 10.65 16.64
N TYR A 94 -4.56 10.00 16.63
CA TYR A 94 -5.03 9.14 15.55
C TYR A 94 -4.96 9.82 14.16
N ASP A 95 -5.44 11.05 14.02
CA ASP A 95 -5.43 11.78 12.75
C ASP A 95 -4.01 12.07 12.23
N ILE A 96 -3.03 12.22 13.11
CA ILE A 96 -1.61 12.41 12.73
C ILE A 96 -1.00 11.07 12.31
N GLU A 97 -1.22 10.02 13.09
CA GLU A 97 -0.76 8.66 12.78
C GLU A 97 -1.30 8.21 11.43
N ASP A 98 -2.61 8.31 11.22
CA ASP A 98 -3.28 7.99 9.95
C ASP A 98 -2.71 8.79 8.79
N THR A 99 -2.42 10.08 9.00
CA THR A 99 -1.83 10.92 7.95
C THR A 99 -0.50 10.34 7.46
N TYR A 100 0.36 9.89 8.36
CA TYR A 100 1.63 9.27 7.98
C TYR A 100 1.42 7.90 7.32
N GLU A 101 0.58 7.05 7.91
CA GLU A 101 0.30 5.70 7.41
C GLU A 101 -0.23 5.75 5.97
N TYR A 102 -1.25 6.55 5.70
CA TYR A 102 -1.82 6.69 4.37
C TYR A 102 -0.86 7.28 3.33
N ASN A 103 0.01 8.22 3.72
CA ASN A 103 1.04 8.73 2.81
C ASN A 103 2.01 7.62 2.40
N TYR A 104 2.49 6.83 3.36
CA TYR A 104 3.40 5.73 3.06
C TYR A 104 2.71 4.61 2.28
N GLU A 105 1.43 4.34 2.54
CA GLU A 105 0.64 3.40 1.74
C GLU A 105 0.58 3.85 0.28
N CYS A 106 0.26 5.12 0.01
CA CYS A 106 0.24 5.67 -1.35
C CYS A 106 1.60 5.55 -2.04
N ILE A 107 2.69 5.88 -1.33
CA ILE A 107 4.05 5.75 -1.85
C ILE A 107 4.39 4.27 -2.13
N ASN A 108 3.99 3.36 -1.26
CA ASN A 108 4.21 1.94 -1.41
C ASN A 108 3.47 1.37 -2.62
N ASN A 109 2.22 1.78 -2.86
CA ASN A 109 1.46 1.39 -4.04
C ASN A 109 2.16 1.83 -5.33
N CYS A 110 2.69 3.07 -5.37
CA CYS A 110 3.50 3.54 -6.49
C CYS A 110 4.79 2.71 -6.67
N ASN A 111 5.50 2.43 -5.59
CA ASN A 111 6.73 1.62 -5.62
C ASN A 111 6.46 0.21 -6.12
N ASN A 112 5.35 -0.41 -5.70
CA ASN A 112 4.95 -1.73 -6.15
C ASN A 112 4.76 -1.78 -7.68
N ILE A 113 4.09 -0.78 -8.26
CA ILE A 113 3.95 -0.66 -9.71
C ILE A 113 5.33 -0.54 -10.37
N LEU A 114 6.16 0.40 -9.91
CA LEU A 114 7.46 0.70 -10.53
C LEU A 114 8.47 -0.46 -10.43
N GLN A 115 8.36 -1.32 -9.42
CA GLN A 115 9.23 -2.48 -9.23
C GLN A 115 8.83 -3.69 -10.09
N ASN A 116 7.56 -3.75 -10.52
CA ASN A 116 7.03 -4.96 -11.13
C ASN A 116 6.62 -4.80 -12.59
N ILE A 117 6.26 -3.60 -13.03
CA ILE A 117 5.74 -3.37 -14.37
C ILE A 117 6.73 -3.81 -15.47
N ASP A 118 8.02 -3.68 -15.24
CA ASP A 118 9.07 -4.12 -16.18
C ASP A 118 9.26 -5.64 -16.26
N LYS A 119 8.58 -6.40 -15.40
CA LYS A 119 8.58 -7.88 -15.44
C LYS A 119 7.54 -8.44 -16.39
N ILE A 120 6.57 -7.61 -16.80
CA ILE A 120 5.50 -8.01 -17.71
C ILE A 120 6.08 -8.16 -19.11
N THR A 121 5.77 -9.27 -19.77
CA THR A 121 6.09 -9.46 -21.19
C THR A 121 5.15 -8.60 -22.02
N ILE A 122 5.70 -7.68 -22.81
CA ILE A 122 4.97 -6.79 -23.71
C ILE A 122 4.82 -7.48 -25.05
N GLU A 123 3.61 -7.56 -25.58
CA GLU A 123 3.30 -8.24 -26.83
C GLU A 123 3.32 -7.32 -28.04
N ASP A 124 2.96 -6.04 -27.85
CA ASP A 124 2.89 -5.06 -28.94
C ASP A 124 3.17 -3.61 -28.49
N ALA A 125 3.14 -2.70 -29.46
CA ALA A 125 3.42 -1.28 -29.22
C ALA A 125 2.32 -0.56 -28.40
N ASP A 126 1.09 -1.05 -28.43
CA ASP A 126 -0.01 -0.49 -27.62
C ASP A 126 0.20 -0.83 -26.16
N GLU A 127 0.53 -2.08 -25.86
CA GLU A 127 0.88 -2.50 -24.50
C GLU A 127 2.09 -1.74 -23.94
N GLN A 128 3.11 -1.50 -24.77
CA GLN A 128 4.26 -0.69 -24.38
C GLN A 128 3.84 0.74 -24.02
N ALA A 129 3.01 1.37 -24.83
CA ALA A 129 2.51 2.72 -24.55
C ALA A 129 1.70 2.80 -23.27
N ARG A 130 0.88 1.77 -22.99
CA ARG A 130 0.11 1.65 -21.75
C ARG A 130 1.03 1.45 -20.53
N ALA A 131 2.05 0.61 -20.65
CA ALA A 131 3.04 0.39 -19.59
C ALA A 131 3.79 1.69 -19.27
N ASP A 132 4.24 2.43 -20.27
CA ASP A 132 4.95 3.69 -20.10
C ASP A 132 4.05 4.78 -19.47
N MET A 133 2.78 4.81 -19.84
CA MET A 133 1.79 5.68 -19.20
C MET A 133 1.61 5.35 -17.71
N ILE A 134 1.42 4.08 -17.36
CA ILE A 134 1.25 3.63 -15.97
C ILE A 134 2.49 3.97 -15.14
N LYS A 135 3.69 3.79 -15.70
CA LYS A 135 4.95 4.23 -15.05
C LYS A 135 4.99 5.72 -14.80
N GLY A 136 4.64 6.51 -15.82
CA GLY A 136 4.60 7.97 -15.71
C GLY A 136 3.64 8.43 -14.62
N GLU A 137 2.45 7.86 -14.56
CA GLU A 137 1.46 8.12 -13.51
C GLU A 137 1.98 7.74 -12.12
N ALA A 138 2.60 6.56 -11.97
CA ALA A 138 3.16 6.11 -10.69
C ALA A 138 4.31 7.03 -10.22
N TYR A 139 5.18 7.51 -11.11
CA TYR A 139 6.20 8.48 -10.77
C TYR A 139 5.60 9.82 -10.32
N LEU A 140 4.58 10.31 -11.03
CA LEU A 140 3.91 11.56 -10.70
C LEU A 140 3.24 11.49 -9.32
N VAL A 141 2.45 10.46 -9.09
CA VAL A 141 1.74 10.25 -7.83
C VAL A 141 2.73 10.08 -6.66
N ARG A 142 3.81 9.31 -6.86
CA ARG A 142 4.86 9.15 -5.86
C ARG A 142 5.54 10.48 -5.51
N ALA A 143 5.86 11.28 -6.51
CA ALA A 143 6.49 12.59 -6.30
C ALA A 143 5.56 13.54 -5.52
N LEU A 144 4.26 13.53 -5.83
CA LEU A 144 3.26 14.30 -5.10
C LEU A 144 3.21 13.89 -3.63
N TRP A 145 3.14 12.59 -3.33
CA TRP A 145 3.07 12.11 -1.95
C TRP A 145 4.35 12.36 -1.15
N LEU A 146 5.51 12.25 -1.76
CA LEU A 146 6.78 12.64 -1.12
C LEU A 146 6.80 14.15 -0.80
N TYR A 147 6.29 14.98 -1.71
CA TYR A 147 6.16 16.42 -1.46
C TYR A 147 5.20 16.73 -0.31
N VAL A 148 4.04 16.08 -0.28
CA VAL A 148 3.04 16.23 0.78
C VAL A 148 3.64 15.81 2.13
N LEU A 149 4.29 14.65 2.18
CA LEU A 149 4.95 14.15 3.40
C LEU A 149 6.01 15.14 3.91
N GLN A 150 6.82 15.71 3.02
CA GLN A 150 7.80 16.74 3.39
C GLN A 150 7.13 17.98 3.98
N LYS A 151 6.00 18.42 3.40
CA LYS A 151 5.26 19.58 3.92
C LYS A 151 4.71 19.32 5.32
N ILE A 152 4.11 18.16 5.54
CA ILE A 152 3.56 17.77 6.85
C ILE A 152 4.67 17.69 7.88
N THR A 153 5.78 17.04 7.57
CA THR A 153 6.92 16.91 8.47
C THR A 153 7.50 18.28 8.86
N ASN A 154 7.66 19.19 7.91
CA ASN A 154 8.15 20.53 8.18
C ASN A 154 7.18 21.34 9.05
N LEU A 155 5.87 21.22 8.84
CA LEU A 155 4.86 21.87 9.68
C LEU A 155 4.90 21.37 11.13
N LEU A 156 5.02 20.07 11.34
CA LEU A 156 5.13 19.47 12.67
C LEU A 156 6.42 19.88 13.39
N LEU A 157 7.55 19.96 12.68
CA LEU A 157 8.81 20.42 13.26
C LEU A 157 8.77 21.87 13.69
N LEU A 158 8.06 22.74 12.98
CA LEU A 158 7.89 24.14 13.34
C LEU A 158 7.04 24.36 14.61
N HIS A 159 6.20 23.39 14.98
CA HIS A 159 5.37 23.45 16.18
C HIS A 159 6.03 22.81 17.41
N LEU A 160 7.17 22.13 17.24
CA LEU A 160 7.94 21.49 18.31
C LEU A 160 9.11 22.35 18.81
N ILE A 161 9.35 23.52 18.18
CA ILE A 161 10.35 24.53 18.56
C ILE A 161 9.66 25.73 19.21
#